data_4f14c464f1d909a572ec9d5803b57449
#
_entry.id   4f14c464f1d909a572ec9d5803b57449
#
_cell.length_a   1.000
_cell.length_b   1.000
_cell.length_c   1.000
_cell.angle_alpha   90.00
_cell.angle_beta   90.00
_cell.angle_gamma   90.00
#
_symmetry.space_group_name_H-M   'P 1'
#
loop_
_entity.id
_entity.type
_entity.pdbx_description
1 polymer ?
#
loop_
_entity_poly.entity_id
_entity_poly.type
_entity_poly.pdbx_seq_one_letter_code
_entity_poly.pdbx_strand_id
1 'polypeptide(L)'
;MFSDIRLRKADMPPKVAIPTSVDLSQGLYFRHLALEPDTWDAHAHDWGQFNYLTRGVMRLEIAGRTFLSPPHYAVWIPPKVEHFSVNEIPVSYRSVYLSAEISSALPAQACAMTVSAVLRAILDAFSNIDVRVPATAPQKRMAQVALDEIRAATHVDAYLPPPSSDLCKPCCN
;
A
#
# COMPACT_ATOMS: atom_id res chain seq x y z
N MET A 1 33.56 -13.07 14.60
CA MET A 1 34.04 -11.79 14.02
C MET A 1 33.13 -11.50 12.82
N PHE A 2 31.92 -10.96 13.10
CA PHE A 2 30.99 -10.56 12.03
C PHE A 2 31.33 -9.10 11.70
N SER A 3 31.94 -8.89 10.53
CA SER A 3 32.24 -7.56 10.02
C SER A 3 30.91 -6.90 9.60
N ASP A 4 30.62 -5.79 10.21
CA ASP A 4 29.55 -4.85 9.95
C ASP A 4 29.68 -4.32 8.51
N ILE A 5 29.02 -4.95 7.56
CA ILE A 5 28.94 -4.46 6.17
C ILE A 5 27.92 -3.33 6.19
N ARG A 6 28.33 -2.15 6.61
CA ARG A 6 27.61 -0.90 6.35
C ARG A 6 27.75 -0.58 4.87
N LEU A 7 26.72 -0.85 4.08
CA LEU A 7 26.63 -0.33 2.72
C LEU A 7 26.84 1.18 2.75
N ARG A 8 27.76 1.67 1.91
CA ARG A 8 27.98 3.11 1.79
C ARG A 8 26.75 3.73 1.14
N LYS A 9 26.39 4.94 1.54
CA LYS A 9 25.23 5.70 1.02
C LYS A 9 25.23 5.82 -0.52
N ALA A 10 26.41 5.66 -1.16
CA ALA A 10 26.60 5.66 -2.62
C ALA A 10 26.16 4.34 -3.30
N ASP A 11 26.02 3.24 -2.54
CA ASP A 11 25.69 1.91 -3.06
C ASP A 11 24.19 1.58 -2.86
N MET A 12 23.39 2.51 -2.30
CA MET A 12 21.96 2.33 -2.16
C MET A 12 21.26 2.67 -3.48
N PRO A 13 20.32 1.84 -3.95
CA PRO A 13 19.50 2.19 -5.10
C PRO A 13 18.78 3.52 -4.86
N PRO A 14 18.54 4.31 -5.91
CA PRO A 14 17.85 5.60 -5.75
C PRO A 14 16.49 5.40 -5.12
N LYS A 15 16.17 6.24 -4.13
CA LYS A 15 14.88 6.23 -3.44
C LYS A 15 13.75 6.41 -4.46
N VAL A 16 12.77 5.52 -4.44
CA VAL A 16 11.59 5.65 -5.29
C VAL A 16 10.75 6.83 -4.82
N ALA A 17 10.63 7.84 -5.66
CA ALA A 17 9.91 9.05 -5.31
C ALA A 17 8.41 8.80 -5.07
N ILE A 18 7.85 9.52 -4.10
CA ILE A 18 6.40 9.63 -3.92
C ILE A 18 5.86 10.37 -5.13
N PRO A 19 4.87 9.80 -5.86
CA PRO A 19 4.29 10.50 -7.01
C PRO A 19 3.51 11.73 -6.52
N THR A 20 3.78 12.88 -7.12
CA THR A 20 3.03 14.12 -6.88
C THR A 20 1.78 14.23 -7.76
N SER A 21 1.73 13.45 -8.84
CA SER A 21 0.58 13.33 -9.74
C SER A 21 0.58 11.96 -10.41
N VAL A 22 -0.60 11.48 -10.75
CA VAL A 22 -0.82 10.24 -11.51
C VAL A 22 -1.94 10.43 -12.51
N ASP A 23 -1.91 9.69 -13.63
CA ASP A 23 -2.99 9.73 -14.61
C ASP A 23 -4.20 8.92 -14.12
N LEU A 24 -5.20 9.60 -13.60
CA LEU A 24 -6.49 9.05 -13.18
C LEU A 24 -7.63 9.35 -14.16
N SER A 25 -7.33 9.67 -15.42
CA SER A 25 -8.33 9.94 -16.46
C SER A 25 -9.30 8.79 -16.70
N GLN A 26 -8.87 7.55 -16.40
CA GLN A 26 -9.71 6.34 -16.43
C GLN A 26 -10.20 5.93 -15.03
N GLY A 27 -10.02 6.77 -14.02
CA GLY A 27 -10.44 6.52 -12.63
C GLY A 27 -9.49 5.64 -11.82
N LEU A 28 -8.67 4.81 -12.46
CA LEU A 28 -7.78 3.84 -11.82
C LEU A 28 -6.36 3.95 -12.37
N TYR A 29 -5.38 3.83 -11.47
CA TYR A 29 -3.97 3.72 -11.80
C TYR A 29 -3.35 2.54 -11.03
N PHE A 30 -2.71 1.63 -11.75
CA PHE A 30 -2.06 0.44 -11.17
C PHE A 30 -0.57 0.71 -10.99
N ARG A 31 -0.12 0.74 -9.74
CA ARG A 31 1.29 0.94 -9.42
C ARG A 31 1.93 -0.35 -8.95
N HIS A 32 2.95 -0.81 -9.67
CA HIS A 32 3.69 -2.01 -9.33
C HIS A 32 5.19 -1.70 -9.31
N LEU A 33 5.86 -2.09 -8.23
CA LEU A 33 7.26 -1.81 -7.94
C LEU A 33 7.86 -2.96 -7.15
N ALA A 34 9.16 -3.18 -7.33
CA ALA A 34 10.01 -3.84 -6.34
C ALA A 34 10.68 -2.72 -5.53
N LEU A 35 10.55 -2.75 -4.22
CA LEU A 35 11.09 -1.73 -3.33
C LEU A 35 12.10 -2.36 -2.39
N GLU A 36 13.29 -1.78 -2.31
CA GLU A 36 14.26 -2.07 -1.28
C GLU A 36 13.83 -1.45 0.06
N PRO A 37 14.46 -1.84 1.20
CA PRO A 37 14.17 -1.23 2.48
C PRO A 37 14.28 0.29 2.42
N ASP A 38 13.21 0.99 2.77
CA ASP A 38 13.16 2.45 2.72
C ASP A 38 12.06 3.02 3.63
N THR A 39 12.07 4.32 3.78
CA THR A 39 11.08 5.11 4.52
C THR A 39 10.54 6.19 3.61
N TRP A 40 9.21 6.30 3.51
CA TRP A 40 8.54 7.38 2.79
C TRP A 40 7.96 8.35 3.80
N ASP A 41 8.39 9.61 3.69
CA ASP A 41 7.98 10.69 4.58
C ASP A 41 6.47 10.90 4.58
N ALA A 42 5.96 11.54 5.63
CA ALA A 42 4.56 11.87 5.75
C ALA A 42 4.08 12.72 4.56
N HIS A 43 3.02 12.28 3.92
CA HIS A 43 2.43 12.94 2.75
C HIS A 43 0.95 12.61 2.63
N ALA A 44 0.25 13.40 1.84
CA ALA A 44 -1.12 13.17 1.43
C ALA A 44 -1.27 13.40 -0.08
N HIS A 45 -2.28 12.82 -0.67
CA HIS A 45 -2.61 12.97 -2.09
C HIS A 45 -4.13 12.99 -2.31
N ASP A 46 -4.58 13.52 -3.45
CA ASP A 46 -6.00 13.71 -3.76
C ASP A 46 -6.74 12.44 -4.21
N TRP A 47 -6.04 11.31 -4.33
CA TRP A 47 -6.60 10.00 -4.71
C TRP A 47 -6.66 9.06 -3.51
N GLY A 48 -7.53 8.06 -3.58
CA GLY A 48 -7.52 6.94 -2.65
C GLY A 48 -6.46 5.91 -3.04
N GLN A 49 -5.89 5.23 -2.07
CA GLN A 49 -4.84 4.23 -2.29
C GLN A 49 -5.21 2.89 -1.65
N PHE A 50 -5.36 1.87 -2.49
CA PHE A 50 -5.45 0.49 -2.07
C PHE A 50 -4.02 -0.08 -2.05
N ASN A 51 -3.38 -0.05 -0.88
CA ASN A 51 -1.98 -0.44 -0.70
C ASN A 51 -1.86 -1.94 -0.47
N TYR A 52 -1.37 -2.68 -1.47
CA TYR A 52 -1.24 -4.12 -1.42
C TYR A 52 0.20 -4.57 -1.72
N LEU A 53 0.64 -5.61 -1.03
CA LEU A 53 1.94 -6.26 -1.24
C LEU A 53 1.74 -7.73 -1.58
N THR A 54 2.48 -8.24 -2.57
CA THR A 54 2.52 -9.68 -2.86
C THR A 54 3.64 -10.38 -2.09
N ARG A 55 4.64 -9.63 -1.62
CA ARG A 55 5.79 -10.13 -0.84
C ARG A 55 6.28 -9.06 0.14
N GLY A 56 6.74 -9.52 1.30
CA GLY A 56 7.26 -8.67 2.36
C GLY A 56 6.14 -8.05 3.22
N VAL A 57 6.50 -7.11 4.07
CA VAL A 57 5.59 -6.39 4.97
C VAL A 57 5.95 -4.92 4.97
N MET A 58 4.95 -4.06 4.94
CA MET A 58 5.11 -2.62 5.09
C MET A 58 4.31 -2.15 6.31
N ARG A 59 4.92 -1.31 7.11
CA ARG A 59 4.24 -0.59 8.20
C ARG A 59 3.78 0.77 7.68
N LEU A 60 2.55 1.11 7.96
CA LEU A 60 1.95 2.39 7.61
C LEU A 60 1.43 3.06 8.87
N GLU A 61 1.71 4.34 9.00
CA GLU A 61 1.12 5.23 10.00
C GLU A 61 0.09 6.11 9.29
N ILE A 62 -1.18 6.01 9.67
CA ILE A 62 -2.27 6.71 8.99
C ILE A 62 -3.18 7.31 10.05
N ALA A 63 -3.31 8.64 10.09
CA ALA A 63 -4.15 9.34 11.06
C ALA A 63 -3.89 8.90 12.51
N GLY A 64 -2.61 8.70 12.90
CA GLY A 64 -2.19 8.29 14.24
C GLY A 64 -2.40 6.81 14.57
N ARG A 65 -2.76 5.98 13.58
CA ARG A 65 -2.93 4.53 13.72
C ARG A 65 -1.86 3.79 12.94
N THR A 66 -1.33 2.69 13.49
CA THR A 66 -0.35 1.84 12.83
C THR A 66 -1.02 0.65 12.17
N PHE A 67 -0.82 0.50 10.86
CA PHE A 67 -1.26 -0.65 10.08
C PHE A 67 -0.06 -1.47 9.62
N LEU A 68 -0.22 -2.79 9.57
CA LEU A 68 0.69 -3.68 8.85
C LEU A 68 0.00 -4.14 7.56
N SER A 69 0.74 -4.07 6.45
CA SER A 69 0.31 -4.59 5.15
C SER A 69 1.12 -5.85 4.82
N PRO A 70 0.71 -7.05 5.29
CA PRO A 70 1.29 -8.32 4.86
C PRO A 70 0.65 -8.77 3.54
N PRO A 71 1.22 -9.77 2.84
CA PRO A 71 0.52 -10.46 1.76
C PRO A 71 -0.82 -11.03 2.28
N HIS A 72 -1.90 -10.89 1.53
CA HIS A 72 -3.30 -11.27 1.80
C HIS A 72 -4.21 -10.13 2.25
N TYR A 73 -3.67 -9.05 2.82
CA TYR A 73 -4.45 -7.87 3.18
C TYR A 73 -3.87 -6.64 2.48
N ALA A 74 -4.75 -5.78 2.01
CA ALA A 74 -4.41 -4.43 1.61
C ALA A 74 -4.74 -3.46 2.73
N VAL A 75 -4.09 -2.31 2.72
CA VAL A 75 -4.48 -1.17 3.56
C VAL A 75 -5.11 -0.12 2.67
N TRP A 76 -6.35 0.23 2.95
CA TRP A 76 -7.05 1.32 2.30
C TRP A 76 -6.67 2.65 2.94
N ILE A 77 -6.27 3.61 2.13
CA ILE A 77 -5.94 4.99 2.52
C ILE A 77 -6.87 5.91 1.73
N PRO A 78 -7.82 6.59 2.40
CA PRO A 78 -8.73 7.52 1.74
C PRO A 78 -7.98 8.74 1.15
N PRO A 79 -8.57 9.46 0.17
CA PRO A 79 -8.02 10.69 -0.35
C PRO A 79 -7.76 11.73 0.75
N LYS A 80 -6.68 12.50 0.62
CA LYS A 80 -6.27 13.60 1.53
C LYS A 80 -5.92 13.19 2.95
N VAL A 81 -5.83 11.90 3.23
CA VAL A 81 -5.38 11.41 4.54
C VAL A 81 -3.87 11.32 4.57
N GLU A 82 -3.26 12.05 5.50
CA GLU A 82 -1.82 12.00 5.71
C GLU A 82 -1.39 10.61 6.18
N HIS A 83 -0.33 10.11 5.58
CA HIS A 83 0.24 8.82 5.91
C HIS A 83 1.75 8.80 5.65
N PHE A 84 2.40 7.90 6.35
CA PHE A 84 3.83 7.63 6.30
C PHE A 84 4.00 6.13 6.18
N SER A 85 5.06 5.65 5.53
CA SER A 85 5.29 4.22 5.40
C SER A 85 6.76 3.84 5.48
N VAL A 86 7.02 2.62 5.96
CA VAL A 86 8.35 2.04 6.04
C VAL A 86 8.30 0.54 5.76
N ASN A 87 9.28 0.05 5.02
CA ASN A 87 9.57 -1.38 4.92
C ASN A 87 11.04 -1.62 5.30
N GLU A 88 11.26 -2.55 6.21
CA GLU A 88 12.60 -2.93 6.70
C GLU A 88 13.23 -4.05 5.87
N ILE A 89 12.45 -4.70 5.02
CA ILE A 89 12.86 -5.76 4.09
C ILE A 89 12.34 -5.44 2.69
N PRO A 90 12.93 -6.01 1.63
CA PRO A 90 12.42 -5.83 0.28
C PRO A 90 10.97 -6.26 0.14
N VAL A 91 10.16 -5.46 -0.55
CA VAL A 91 8.73 -5.73 -0.79
C VAL A 91 8.39 -5.71 -2.27
N SER A 92 7.40 -6.52 -2.66
CA SER A 92 6.77 -6.45 -3.98
C SER A 92 5.44 -5.73 -3.87
N TYR A 93 5.43 -4.49 -4.34
CA TYR A 93 4.32 -3.55 -4.22
C TYR A 93 3.36 -3.64 -5.41
N ARG A 94 2.08 -3.71 -5.13
CA ARG A 94 0.97 -3.79 -6.09
C ARG A 94 -0.18 -2.91 -5.58
N SER A 95 -0.10 -1.63 -5.81
CA SER A 95 -1.11 -0.68 -5.32
C SER A 95 -2.05 -0.26 -6.44
N VAL A 96 -3.29 0.05 -6.07
CA VAL A 96 -4.25 0.68 -6.98
C VAL A 96 -4.58 2.06 -6.42
N TYR A 97 -4.42 3.07 -7.26
CA TYR A 97 -4.85 4.42 -6.97
C TYR A 97 -6.22 4.66 -7.61
N LEU A 98 -7.13 5.24 -6.86
CA LEU A 98 -8.50 5.45 -7.25
C LEU A 98 -8.81 6.94 -7.22
N SER A 99 -9.46 7.46 -8.27
CA SER A 99 -9.91 8.85 -8.30
C SER A 99 -10.76 9.17 -7.07
N ALA A 100 -10.83 10.46 -6.70
CA ALA A 100 -11.66 10.89 -5.57
C ALA A 100 -13.14 10.51 -5.74
N GLU A 101 -13.63 10.53 -6.98
CA GLU A 101 -15.00 10.13 -7.31
C GLU A 101 -15.24 8.64 -6.99
N ILE A 102 -14.37 7.74 -7.47
CA ILE A 102 -14.46 6.30 -7.20
C ILE A 102 -14.28 6.02 -5.70
N SER A 103 -13.36 6.73 -5.06
CA SER A 103 -13.04 6.58 -3.64
C SER A 103 -14.21 6.95 -2.72
N SER A 104 -15.14 7.78 -3.17
CA SER A 104 -16.31 8.20 -2.38
C SER A 104 -17.25 7.05 -2.00
N ALA A 105 -17.21 5.93 -2.74
CA ALA A 105 -17.98 4.71 -2.47
C ALA A 105 -17.25 3.72 -1.54
N LEU A 106 -16.04 4.04 -1.08
CA LEU A 106 -15.22 3.22 -0.20
C LEU A 106 -15.20 3.80 1.22
N PRO A 107 -14.67 3.08 2.23
CA PRO A 107 -14.66 3.57 3.60
C PRO A 107 -14.02 4.95 3.73
N ALA A 108 -14.66 5.83 4.50
CA ALA A 108 -14.14 7.18 4.76
C ALA A 108 -12.91 7.19 5.68
N GLN A 109 -12.62 6.08 6.34
CA GLN A 109 -11.46 5.90 7.22
C GLN A 109 -10.53 4.81 6.68
N ALA A 110 -9.25 4.92 7.03
CA ALA A 110 -8.27 3.88 6.73
C ALA A 110 -8.64 2.57 7.43
N CYS A 111 -8.54 1.47 6.70
CA CYS A 111 -8.84 0.13 7.22
C CYS A 111 -8.04 -0.94 6.46
N ALA A 112 -7.90 -2.13 7.07
CA ALA A 112 -7.42 -3.29 6.35
C ALA A 112 -8.55 -3.87 5.50
N MET A 113 -8.22 -4.37 4.30
CA MET A 113 -9.18 -4.95 3.36
C MET A 113 -8.67 -6.30 2.86
N THR A 114 -9.57 -7.26 2.69
CA THR A 114 -9.22 -8.56 2.12
C THR A 114 -8.87 -8.43 0.64
N VAL A 115 -7.96 -9.28 0.16
CA VAL A 115 -7.59 -9.34 -1.27
C VAL A 115 -7.99 -10.69 -1.82
N SER A 116 -9.00 -10.70 -2.70
CA SER A 116 -9.49 -11.93 -3.32
C SER A 116 -8.45 -12.53 -4.28
N ALA A 117 -8.60 -13.81 -4.60
CA ALA A 117 -7.75 -14.47 -5.59
C ALA A 117 -7.90 -13.85 -6.99
N VAL A 118 -9.10 -13.37 -7.33
CA VAL A 118 -9.38 -12.70 -8.60
C VAL A 118 -8.66 -11.36 -8.68
N LEU A 119 -8.81 -10.52 -7.65
CA LEU A 119 -8.12 -9.23 -7.59
C LEU A 119 -6.60 -9.42 -7.69
N ARG A 120 -6.03 -10.35 -6.94
CA ARG A 120 -4.60 -10.66 -6.98
C ARG A 120 -4.13 -11.05 -8.38
N ALA A 121 -4.87 -11.95 -9.05
CA ALA A 121 -4.54 -12.37 -10.41
C ALA A 121 -4.55 -11.21 -11.41
N ILE A 122 -5.49 -10.26 -11.28
CA ILE A 122 -5.53 -9.06 -12.12
C ILE A 122 -4.34 -8.14 -11.85
N LEU A 123 -4.01 -7.90 -10.58
CA LEU A 123 -2.86 -7.06 -10.20
C LEU A 123 -1.54 -7.64 -10.71
N ASP A 124 -1.37 -8.97 -10.63
CA ASP A 124 -0.20 -9.64 -11.16
C ASP A 124 -0.17 -9.60 -12.70
N ALA A 125 -1.31 -9.81 -13.37
CA ALA A 125 -1.40 -9.70 -14.82
C ALA A 125 -0.99 -8.31 -15.32
N PHE A 126 -1.50 -7.23 -14.71
CA PHE A 126 -1.11 -5.87 -15.06
C PHE A 126 0.36 -5.57 -14.76
N SER A 127 0.88 -6.10 -13.67
CA SER A 127 2.31 -5.98 -13.36
C SER A 127 3.19 -6.69 -14.39
N ASN A 128 2.83 -7.89 -14.83
CA ASN A 128 3.61 -8.68 -15.79
C ASN A 128 3.71 -8.04 -17.17
N ILE A 129 2.73 -7.23 -17.55
CA ILE A 129 2.70 -6.53 -18.84
C ILE A 129 2.90 -5.00 -18.73
N ASP A 130 3.32 -4.54 -17.54
CA ASP A 130 3.57 -3.12 -17.19
C ASP A 130 2.40 -2.17 -17.53
N VAL A 131 1.17 -2.61 -17.32
CA VAL A 131 -0.02 -1.76 -17.50
C VAL A 131 -0.28 -0.97 -16.23
N ARG A 132 -0.18 0.36 -16.32
CA ARG A 132 -0.47 1.30 -15.24
C ARG A 132 -1.82 1.99 -15.42
N VAL A 133 -2.13 2.38 -16.66
CA VAL A 133 -3.44 2.93 -17.06
C VAL A 133 -4.05 2.01 -18.09
N PRO A 134 -5.21 1.39 -17.80
CA PRO A 134 -5.87 0.49 -18.76
C PRO A 134 -6.28 1.23 -20.04
N ALA A 135 -5.69 0.87 -21.19
CA ALA A 135 -5.93 1.54 -22.46
C ALA A 135 -6.87 0.74 -23.38
N THR A 136 -6.67 -0.57 -23.48
CA THR A 136 -7.45 -1.44 -24.37
C THR A 136 -8.78 -1.87 -23.74
N ALA A 137 -9.75 -2.25 -24.56
CA ALA A 137 -11.03 -2.75 -24.09
C ALA A 137 -10.92 -3.97 -23.14
N PRO A 138 -10.07 -4.98 -23.39
CA PRO A 138 -9.82 -6.05 -22.41
C PRO A 138 -9.25 -5.54 -21.09
N GLN A 139 -8.25 -4.65 -21.11
CA GLN A 139 -7.67 -4.07 -19.91
C GLN A 139 -8.70 -3.28 -19.10
N LYS A 140 -9.55 -2.50 -19.76
CA LYS A 140 -10.64 -1.75 -19.09
C LYS A 140 -11.65 -2.68 -18.42
N ARG A 141 -12.00 -3.81 -19.05
CA ARG A 141 -12.86 -4.82 -18.40
C ARG A 141 -12.19 -5.45 -17.19
N MET A 142 -10.90 -5.81 -17.27
CA MET A 142 -10.16 -6.33 -16.12
C MET A 142 -10.07 -5.31 -14.98
N ALA A 143 -9.82 -4.04 -15.30
CA ALA A 143 -9.80 -2.95 -14.31
C ALA A 143 -11.15 -2.75 -13.64
N GLN A 144 -12.26 -2.90 -14.41
CA GLN A 144 -13.60 -2.84 -13.83
C GLN A 144 -13.84 -4.00 -12.84
N VAL A 145 -13.44 -5.23 -13.20
CA VAL A 145 -13.51 -6.37 -12.27
C VAL A 145 -12.66 -6.12 -11.03
N ALA A 146 -11.44 -5.58 -11.18
CA ALA A 146 -10.59 -5.23 -10.03
C ALA A 146 -11.28 -4.22 -9.11
N LEU A 147 -11.97 -3.22 -9.66
CA LEU A 147 -12.73 -2.24 -8.89
C LEU A 147 -13.91 -2.88 -8.16
N ASP A 148 -14.64 -3.78 -8.81
CA ASP A 148 -15.75 -4.49 -8.20
C ASP A 148 -15.27 -5.38 -7.04
N GLU A 149 -14.12 -6.05 -7.19
CA GLU A 149 -13.47 -6.82 -6.12
C GLU A 149 -13.02 -5.95 -4.93
N ILE A 150 -12.46 -4.75 -5.22
CA ILE A 150 -12.08 -3.78 -4.17
C ILE A 150 -13.32 -3.32 -3.40
N ARG A 151 -14.43 -3.03 -4.08
CA ARG A 151 -15.70 -2.62 -3.46
C ARG A 151 -16.35 -3.73 -2.64
N ALA A 152 -16.21 -4.96 -3.07
CA ALA A 152 -16.75 -6.15 -2.39
C ALA A 152 -15.85 -6.64 -1.25
N ALA A 153 -14.62 -6.11 -1.12
CA ALA A 153 -13.68 -6.56 -0.11
C ALA A 153 -14.20 -6.35 1.31
N THR A 154 -14.04 -7.35 2.15
CA THR A 154 -14.35 -7.22 3.58
C THR A 154 -13.30 -6.34 4.23
N HIS A 155 -13.72 -5.31 4.95
CA HIS A 155 -12.85 -4.45 5.73
C HIS A 155 -12.87 -4.86 7.20
N VAL A 156 -11.68 -4.76 7.80
CA VAL A 156 -11.43 -5.14 9.19
C VAL A 156 -10.71 -3.98 9.86
N ASP A 157 -11.13 -3.63 11.06
CA ASP A 157 -10.44 -2.64 11.89
C ASP A 157 -9.15 -3.25 12.50
N ALA A 158 -8.29 -3.81 11.63
CA ALA A 158 -7.03 -4.41 12.04
C ALA A 158 -5.92 -3.34 11.98
N TYR A 159 -5.65 -2.74 13.12
CA TYR A 159 -4.47 -1.88 13.34
C TYR A 159 -3.72 -2.38 14.59
N LEU A 160 -2.43 -2.10 14.66
CA LEU A 160 -1.68 -2.35 15.89
C LEU A 160 -2.07 -1.29 16.92
N PRO A 161 -2.52 -1.68 18.13
CA PRO A 161 -2.74 -0.71 19.19
C PRO A 161 -1.41 0.01 19.50
N PRO A 162 -1.44 1.28 19.91
CA PRO A 162 -0.25 1.96 20.38
C PRO A 162 0.37 1.13 21.52
N PRO A 163 1.72 1.10 21.66
CA PRO A 163 2.36 0.39 22.77
C PRO A 163 1.76 0.90 24.08
N SER A 164 1.14 0.00 24.83
CA SER A 164 0.61 0.35 26.14
C SER A 164 1.77 0.78 27.04
N SER A 165 1.68 1.96 27.62
CA SER A 165 2.65 2.49 28.58
C SER A 165 2.79 1.66 29.86
N ASP A 166 2.01 0.57 30.00
CA ASP A 166 1.93 -0.26 31.19
C ASP A 166 2.90 -1.45 31.25
N LEU A 167 3.76 -1.63 30.24
CA LEU A 167 4.72 -2.74 30.22
C LEU A 167 6.05 -2.44 30.92
N CYS A 168 6.17 -1.35 31.68
CA CYS A 168 7.35 -1.03 32.47
C CYS A 168 7.03 -0.89 33.97
N LYS A 169 6.46 -1.94 34.57
CA LYS A 169 6.64 -2.11 36.04
C LYS A 169 7.77 -3.12 36.23
N PRO A 170 8.94 -2.71 36.71
CA PRO A 170 9.94 -3.66 37.15
C PRO A 170 9.36 -4.45 38.32
N CYS A 171 9.32 -5.77 38.20
CA CYS A 171 9.14 -6.66 39.32
C CYS A 171 10.37 -6.48 40.21
N CYS A 172 10.29 -5.54 41.19
CA CYS A 172 11.17 -5.55 42.33
C CYS A 172 10.53 -6.46 43.39
N ASN A 173 11.17 -7.62 43.59
CA ASN A 173 11.27 -8.28 44.88
C ASN A 173 12.60 -9.01 44.95
#